data_2e54b6bd515388571bba218a7fa3a677
#
_entry.id   2e54b6bd515388571bba218a7fa3a677
#
_cell.length_a   1.000
_cell.length_b   1.000
_cell.length_c   1.000
_cell.angle_alpha   90.00
_cell.angle_beta   90.00
_cell.angle_gamma   90.00
#
_symmetry.space_group_name_H-M   'P 1'
#
loop_
_entity.id
_entity.type
_entity.pdbx_description
1 polymer ?
#
loop_
_entity_poly.entity_id
_entity_poly.type
_entity_poly.pdbx_seq_one_letter_code
_entity_poly.pdbx_strand_id
1 'polypeptide(L)'
;LYEDLIDSSYQKISSKEKKVIYQSLVIAYNGHDGQIRKSGEPYIHHPIEVAKIVAKDIGLDYISIASALLHDVVEDTDVTFKDLNESVGHEISKIVNGLTKISTLKKNEDYSIQAENYRRMLLTLHSDIRVILIKTADRLHNMRTIDFLTKAKQDQMASESLYIYAPLAHRVGLYNIKNELEDLSLRILETRKYNLIKNKIDKEFVNQEKYVEAFKSLINN
;
A
#
# COMPACT_ATOMS: atom_id res chain seq x y z
N LEU A 1 8.33 11.54 11.67
CA LEU A 1 7.94 10.28 10.99
C LEU A 1 7.22 9.31 11.93
N TYR A 2 7.84 8.95 13.09
CA TYR A 2 7.21 8.03 14.05
C TYR A 2 5.93 8.61 14.67
N GLU A 3 5.98 9.82 15.21
CA GLU A 3 4.82 10.49 15.78
C GLU A 3 3.70 10.66 14.76
N ASP A 4 4.04 11.04 13.54
CA ASP A 4 3.11 11.17 12.42
C ASP A 4 2.43 9.82 12.05
N LEU A 5 3.18 8.70 12.12
CA LEU A 5 2.59 7.36 11.96
C LEU A 5 1.60 7.03 13.10
N ILE A 6 1.96 7.31 14.34
CA ILE A 6 1.10 7.05 15.50
C ILE A 6 -0.17 7.91 15.45
N ASP A 7 -0.03 9.20 15.13
CA ASP A 7 -1.13 10.15 15.06
C ASP A 7 -2.08 9.87 13.87
N SER A 8 -1.58 9.18 12.84
CA SER A 8 -2.40 8.76 11.70
C SER A 8 -3.33 7.59 12.01
N SER A 9 -3.12 6.88 13.13
CA SER A 9 -3.93 5.69 13.46
C SER A 9 -5.34 6.05 13.90
N TYR A 10 -6.34 5.37 13.34
CA TYR A 10 -7.72 5.43 13.79
C TYR A 10 -7.92 4.84 15.19
N GLN A 11 -7.13 3.84 15.53
CA GLN A 11 -7.25 3.14 16.80
C GLN A 11 -6.40 3.81 17.88
N LYS A 12 -6.92 3.84 19.11
CA LYS A 12 -6.11 4.23 20.26
C LYS A 12 -5.01 3.20 20.50
N ILE A 13 -3.76 3.62 20.31
CA ILE A 13 -2.58 2.78 20.54
C ILE A 13 -2.08 2.99 21.96
N SER A 14 -2.04 1.93 22.77
CA SER A 14 -1.52 1.96 24.13
C SER A 14 0.00 2.14 24.18
N SER A 15 0.54 2.50 25.34
CA SER A 15 1.99 2.68 25.51
C SER A 15 2.81 1.40 25.25
N LYS A 16 2.21 0.22 25.46
CA LYS A 16 2.88 -1.07 25.13
C LYS A 16 2.92 -1.31 23.63
N GLU A 17 1.82 -1.05 22.95
CA GLU A 17 1.71 -1.20 21.50
C GLU A 17 2.61 -0.21 20.75
N LYS A 18 2.69 1.04 21.23
CA LYS A 18 3.64 2.06 20.73
C LYS A 18 5.08 1.56 20.79
N LYS A 19 5.48 0.86 21.88
CA LYS A 19 6.82 0.27 21.98
C LYS A 19 7.08 -0.78 20.91
N VAL A 20 6.10 -1.63 20.61
CA VAL A 20 6.23 -2.66 19.56
C VAL A 20 6.37 -2.03 18.18
N ILE A 21 5.54 -1.02 17.85
CA ILE A 21 5.65 -0.28 16.59
C ILE A 21 7.03 0.42 16.48
N TYR A 22 7.47 1.07 17.56
CA TYR A 22 8.79 1.71 17.59
C TYR A 22 9.93 0.71 17.37
N GLN A 23 9.87 -0.44 18.04
CA GLN A 23 10.86 -1.51 17.89
C GLN A 23 10.89 -2.05 16.45
N SER A 24 9.72 -2.25 15.83
CA SER A 24 9.58 -2.65 14.43
C SER A 24 10.17 -1.61 13.47
N LEU A 25 9.94 -0.31 13.75
CA LEU A 25 10.54 0.77 12.98
C LEU A 25 12.06 0.78 13.09
N VAL A 26 12.62 0.57 14.29
CA VAL A 26 14.08 0.50 14.50
C VAL A 26 14.70 -0.67 13.74
N ILE A 27 14.04 -1.84 13.75
CA ILE A 27 14.51 -3.02 13.00
C ILE A 27 14.48 -2.71 11.49
N ALA A 28 13.39 -2.14 10.98
CA ALA A 28 13.30 -1.76 9.57
C ALA A 28 14.33 -0.70 9.17
N TYR A 29 14.52 0.31 10.01
CA TYR A 29 15.50 1.38 9.78
C TYR A 29 16.94 0.84 9.70
N ASN A 30 17.33 0.01 10.66
CA ASN A 30 18.67 -0.58 10.68
C ASN A 30 18.87 -1.60 9.56
N GLY A 31 17.84 -2.40 9.25
CA GLY A 31 17.92 -3.40 8.17
C GLY A 31 18.09 -2.77 6.80
N HIS A 32 17.40 -1.65 6.54
CA HIS A 32 17.45 -0.94 5.26
C HIS A 32 18.47 0.21 5.22
N ASP A 33 19.42 0.23 6.19
CA ASP A 33 20.44 1.29 6.22
C ASP A 33 21.27 1.31 4.93
N GLY A 34 21.46 2.50 4.37
CA GLY A 34 22.17 2.70 3.10
C GLY A 34 21.39 2.28 1.84
N GLN A 35 20.21 1.67 1.95
CA GLN A 35 19.40 1.33 0.78
C GLN A 35 18.65 2.56 0.27
N ILE A 36 18.64 2.74 -1.07
CA ILE A 36 18.02 3.87 -1.76
C ILE A 36 17.01 3.35 -2.80
N ARG A 37 15.81 3.93 -2.83
CA ARG A 37 14.80 3.67 -3.86
C ARG A 37 15.20 4.26 -5.21
N LYS A 38 14.54 3.84 -6.30
CA LYS A 38 14.74 4.43 -7.63
C LYS A 38 14.35 5.91 -7.71
N SER A 39 13.54 6.41 -6.78
CA SER A 39 13.22 7.82 -6.60
C SER A 39 14.40 8.65 -6.05
N GLY A 40 15.46 8.00 -5.54
CA GLY A 40 16.59 8.63 -4.86
C GLY A 40 16.39 8.82 -3.35
N GLU A 41 15.25 8.42 -2.80
CA GLU A 41 14.94 8.53 -1.38
C GLU A 41 15.44 7.31 -0.58
N PRO A 42 15.77 7.46 0.74
CA PRO A 42 16.06 6.34 1.62
C PRO A 42 14.91 5.32 1.61
N TYR A 43 15.26 4.02 1.55
CA TYR A 43 14.26 2.95 1.44
C TYR A 43 13.25 2.95 2.58
N ILE A 44 13.67 3.31 3.79
CA ILE A 44 12.84 3.32 4.99
C ILE A 44 11.54 4.17 4.86
N HIS A 45 11.51 5.15 3.98
CA HIS A 45 10.29 5.94 3.73
C HIS A 45 9.16 5.07 3.21
N HIS A 46 9.47 4.03 2.40
CA HIS A 46 8.47 3.13 1.86
C HIS A 46 7.70 2.34 2.93
N PRO A 47 8.33 1.53 3.80
CA PRO A 47 7.59 0.80 4.82
C PRO A 47 6.85 1.72 5.80
N ILE A 48 7.35 2.94 6.06
CA ILE A 48 6.62 3.93 6.87
C ILE A 48 5.33 4.37 6.17
N GLU A 49 5.37 4.70 4.90
CA GLU A 49 4.17 5.11 4.14
C GLU A 49 3.18 3.95 3.96
N VAL A 50 3.66 2.71 3.76
CA VAL A 50 2.81 1.51 3.78
C VAL A 50 2.13 1.35 5.14
N ALA A 51 2.87 1.51 6.24
CA ALA A 51 2.32 1.45 7.60
C ALA A 51 1.27 2.55 7.86
N LYS A 52 1.45 3.76 7.32
CA LYS A 52 0.45 4.84 7.38
C LYS A 52 -0.84 4.49 6.63
N ILE A 53 -0.74 3.90 5.44
CA ILE A 53 -1.91 3.43 4.70
C ILE A 53 -2.65 2.37 5.53
N VAL A 54 -1.93 1.42 6.14
CA VAL A 54 -2.50 0.38 7.01
C VAL A 54 -3.19 0.98 8.23
N ALA A 55 -2.57 1.99 8.87
CA ALA A 55 -3.09 2.63 10.07
C ALA A 55 -4.29 3.55 9.80
N LYS A 56 -4.22 4.36 8.73
CA LYS A 56 -5.18 5.42 8.42
C LYS A 56 -6.24 4.98 7.42
N ASP A 57 -5.83 4.48 6.25
CA ASP A 57 -6.75 4.25 5.13
C ASP A 57 -7.49 2.91 5.29
N ILE A 58 -6.84 1.91 5.92
CA ILE A 58 -7.43 0.60 6.21
C ILE A 58 -7.95 0.52 7.65
N GLY A 59 -7.28 1.17 8.62
CA GLY A 59 -7.69 1.22 10.02
C GLY A 59 -7.39 -0.05 10.83
N LEU A 60 -6.28 -0.75 10.51
CA LEU A 60 -5.87 -1.97 11.20
C LEU A 60 -5.15 -1.70 12.53
N ASP A 61 -4.95 -2.77 13.29
CA ASP A 61 -4.34 -2.79 14.61
C ASP A 61 -2.80 -2.57 14.58
N TYR A 62 -2.21 -2.41 15.78
CA TYR A 62 -0.77 -2.21 15.95
C TYR A 62 0.08 -3.37 15.41
N ILE A 63 -0.44 -4.62 15.43
CA ILE A 63 0.24 -5.80 14.88
C ILE A 63 0.39 -5.65 13.37
N SER A 64 -0.67 -5.23 12.71
CA SER A 64 -0.67 -4.98 11.26
C SER A 64 0.23 -3.81 10.88
N ILE A 65 0.23 -2.73 11.67
CA ILE A 65 1.13 -1.57 11.48
C ILE A 65 2.59 -2.00 11.63
N ALA A 66 2.92 -2.76 12.68
CA ALA A 66 4.26 -3.30 12.90
C ALA A 66 4.69 -4.26 11.79
N SER A 67 3.77 -5.13 11.31
CA SER A 67 4.03 -6.04 10.20
C SER A 67 4.25 -5.29 8.89
N ALA A 68 3.55 -4.17 8.67
CA ALA A 68 3.74 -3.31 7.49
C ALA A 68 5.11 -2.62 7.49
N LEU A 69 5.62 -2.19 8.66
CA LEU A 69 6.99 -1.67 8.80
C LEU A 69 8.05 -2.71 8.45
N LEU A 70 7.76 -3.99 8.67
CA LEU A 70 8.70 -5.10 8.52
C LEU A 70 8.49 -5.93 7.26
N HIS A 71 7.58 -5.53 6.36
CA HIS A 71 7.07 -6.38 5.28
C HIS A 71 8.14 -6.86 4.28
N ASP A 72 9.18 -6.07 4.05
CA ASP A 72 10.28 -6.38 3.14
C ASP A 72 11.61 -6.70 3.88
N VAL A 73 11.67 -6.56 5.22
CA VAL A 73 12.91 -6.68 5.99
C VAL A 73 13.57 -8.05 5.78
N VAL A 74 12.81 -9.14 5.79
CA VAL A 74 13.38 -10.50 5.62
C VAL A 74 13.75 -10.79 4.16
N GLU A 75 13.13 -10.10 3.19
CA GLU A 75 13.42 -10.31 1.77
C GLU A 75 14.67 -9.55 1.31
N ASP A 76 14.88 -8.36 1.87
CA ASP A 76 15.85 -7.38 1.35
C ASP A 76 17.00 -7.08 2.33
N THR A 77 17.05 -7.77 3.48
CA THR A 77 18.08 -7.60 4.52
C THR A 77 18.55 -8.93 5.14
N ASP A 78 19.53 -8.89 6.03
CA ASP A 78 20.03 -10.07 6.76
C ASP A 78 19.17 -10.49 7.97
N VAL A 79 18.08 -9.76 8.26
CA VAL A 79 17.16 -10.05 9.37
C VAL A 79 16.39 -11.33 9.10
N THR A 80 16.42 -12.27 10.05
CA THR A 80 15.73 -13.56 9.91
C THR A 80 14.36 -13.57 10.60
N PHE A 81 13.49 -14.54 10.23
CA PHE A 81 12.23 -14.77 10.95
C PHE A 81 12.43 -15.11 12.43
N LYS A 82 13.58 -15.72 12.80
CA LYS A 82 13.91 -16.00 14.18
C LYS A 82 14.14 -14.69 14.94
N ASP A 83 14.92 -13.77 14.39
CA ASP A 83 15.18 -12.47 14.99
C ASP A 83 13.89 -11.66 15.19
N LEU A 84 12.99 -11.69 14.20
CA LEU A 84 11.67 -11.06 14.32
C LEU A 84 10.83 -11.68 15.42
N ASN A 85 10.78 -13.02 15.49
CA ASN A 85 10.00 -13.72 16.51
C ASN A 85 10.50 -13.40 17.93
N GLU A 86 11.80 -13.28 18.14
CA GLU A 86 12.41 -12.93 19.42
C GLU A 86 12.22 -11.44 19.78
N SER A 87 12.23 -10.56 18.79
CA SER A 87 12.18 -9.10 18.99
C SER A 87 10.77 -8.54 19.09
N VAL A 88 9.86 -8.92 18.19
CA VAL A 88 8.52 -8.34 18.06
C VAL A 88 7.38 -9.34 18.25
N GLY A 89 7.71 -10.62 18.43
CA GLY A 89 6.78 -11.68 18.78
C GLY A 89 6.26 -12.48 17.59
N HIS A 90 5.67 -13.63 17.95
CA HIS A 90 5.28 -14.67 16.99
C HIS A 90 4.24 -14.21 15.96
N GLU A 91 3.26 -13.42 16.38
CA GLU A 91 2.14 -13.02 15.51
C GLU A 91 2.62 -12.10 14.38
N ILE A 92 3.44 -11.11 14.68
CA ILE A 92 4.05 -10.21 13.68
C ILE A 92 4.95 -11.01 12.73
N SER A 93 5.84 -11.85 13.28
CA SER A 93 6.72 -12.72 12.48
C SER A 93 5.94 -13.65 11.54
N LYS A 94 4.79 -14.17 11.97
CA LYS A 94 3.90 -15.01 11.15
C LYS A 94 3.29 -14.22 9.98
N ILE A 95 2.84 -12.99 10.22
CA ILE A 95 2.30 -12.12 9.16
C ILE A 95 3.40 -11.78 8.15
N VAL A 96 4.58 -11.37 8.61
CA VAL A 96 5.73 -11.07 7.73
C VAL A 96 6.11 -12.29 6.90
N ASN A 97 6.14 -13.49 7.48
CA ASN A 97 6.36 -14.74 6.72
C ASN A 97 5.30 -14.96 5.62
N GLY A 98 4.04 -14.64 5.91
CA GLY A 98 2.97 -14.67 4.90
C GLY A 98 3.22 -13.69 3.75
N LEU A 99 3.68 -12.48 4.05
CA LEU A 99 4.01 -11.44 3.08
C LEU A 99 5.16 -11.87 2.16
N THR A 100 6.25 -12.37 2.74
CA THR A 100 7.42 -12.89 2.01
C THR A 100 7.07 -14.06 1.07
N LYS A 101 6.23 -15.00 1.53
CA LYS A 101 5.78 -16.12 0.67
C LYS A 101 5.03 -15.65 -0.57
N ILE A 102 4.19 -14.61 -0.47
CA ILE A 102 3.49 -14.06 -1.62
C ILE A 102 4.47 -13.42 -2.61
N SER A 103 5.48 -12.72 -2.12
CA SER A 103 6.50 -12.06 -2.94
C SER A 103 7.39 -13.05 -3.69
N THR A 104 7.83 -14.12 -3.03
CA THR A 104 8.70 -15.17 -3.65
C THR A 104 7.99 -15.95 -4.75
N LEU A 105 6.67 -16.15 -4.64
CA LEU A 105 5.88 -16.82 -5.67
C LEU A 105 5.83 -16.03 -6.99
N LYS A 106 5.99 -14.69 -6.96
CA LYS A 106 6.03 -13.85 -8.16
C LYS A 106 7.31 -14.00 -9.01
N LYS A 107 8.41 -14.46 -8.42
CA LYS A 107 9.72 -14.50 -9.11
C LYS A 107 9.86 -15.65 -10.11
N ASN A 108 8.95 -16.63 -10.12
CA ASN A 108 9.20 -17.94 -10.74
C ASN A 108 8.33 -18.30 -11.96
N GLU A 109 7.51 -17.42 -12.58
CA GLU A 109 6.54 -17.90 -13.57
C GLU A 109 6.32 -17.06 -14.83
N ASP A 110 6.20 -17.81 -15.96
CA ASP A 110 5.75 -17.40 -17.29
C ASP A 110 4.22 -17.30 -17.39
N TYR A 111 3.76 -16.49 -18.26
CA TYR A 111 2.50 -16.05 -18.85
C TYR A 111 1.10 -16.68 -18.58
N SER A 112 0.93 -17.75 -17.81
CA SER A 112 -0.43 -18.18 -17.34
C SER A 112 -0.84 -17.54 -16.00
N ILE A 113 -0.21 -16.48 -15.66
CA ILE A 113 0.04 -15.86 -14.34
C ILE A 113 -1.22 -15.28 -13.66
N GLN A 114 -2.20 -14.78 -14.42
CA GLN A 114 -3.32 -14.06 -13.80
C GLN A 114 -4.27 -14.96 -13.01
N ALA A 115 -4.59 -16.13 -13.52
CA ALA A 115 -5.49 -17.08 -12.85
C ALA A 115 -4.80 -17.77 -11.66
N GLU A 116 -3.53 -18.08 -11.77
CA GLU A 116 -2.76 -18.74 -10.71
C GLU A 116 -2.41 -17.75 -9.58
N ASN A 117 -2.04 -16.51 -9.88
CA ASN A 117 -1.85 -15.48 -8.87
C ASN A 117 -3.15 -15.16 -8.12
N TYR A 118 -4.29 -15.12 -8.82
CA TYR A 118 -5.60 -14.95 -8.21
C TYR A 118 -5.96 -16.15 -7.30
N ARG A 119 -5.66 -17.38 -7.75
CA ARG A 119 -5.86 -18.59 -6.98
C ARG A 119 -4.98 -18.62 -5.73
N ARG A 120 -3.68 -18.29 -5.85
CA ARG A 120 -2.73 -18.22 -4.73
C ARG A 120 -3.11 -17.17 -3.71
N MET A 121 -3.58 -16.02 -4.18
CA MET A 121 -4.08 -14.94 -3.35
C MET A 121 -5.35 -15.36 -2.60
N LEU A 122 -6.24 -16.14 -3.21
CA LEU A 122 -7.39 -16.75 -2.53
C LEU A 122 -6.98 -17.81 -1.52
N LEU A 123 -5.93 -18.58 -1.77
CA LEU A 123 -5.40 -19.57 -0.83
C LEU A 123 -4.73 -18.89 0.40
N THR A 124 -4.18 -17.71 0.21
CA THR A 124 -3.61 -16.91 1.31
C THR A 124 -4.70 -16.27 2.18
N LEU A 125 -5.88 -15.98 1.62
CA LEU A 125 -7.07 -15.56 2.38
C LEU A 125 -7.47 -16.57 3.48
N HIS A 126 -7.07 -17.83 3.34
CA HIS A 126 -7.37 -18.89 4.32
C HIS A 126 -6.49 -18.82 5.57
N SER A 127 -5.36 -18.12 5.56
CA SER A 127 -4.42 -18.08 6.68
C SER A 127 -4.55 -16.80 7.54
N ASP A 128 -4.48 -15.63 6.94
CA ASP A 128 -4.63 -14.34 7.64
C ASP A 128 -4.91 -13.22 6.63
N ILE A 129 -6.08 -12.59 6.73
CA ILE A 129 -6.50 -11.53 5.82
C ILE A 129 -5.60 -10.29 5.90
N ARG A 130 -4.94 -10.05 7.05
CA ARG A 130 -4.03 -8.91 7.25
C ARG A 130 -2.88 -8.92 6.25
N VAL A 131 -2.41 -10.11 5.85
CA VAL A 131 -1.36 -10.26 4.83
C VAL A 131 -1.78 -9.63 3.51
N ILE A 132 -3.02 -9.84 3.07
CA ILE A 132 -3.55 -9.30 1.82
C ILE A 132 -3.77 -7.79 1.93
N LEU A 133 -4.29 -7.34 3.07
CA LEU A 133 -4.52 -5.91 3.32
C LEU A 133 -3.21 -5.13 3.31
N ILE A 134 -2.16 -5.66 3.94
CA ILE A 134 -0.82 -5.05 3.93
C ILE A 134 -0.21 -5.07 2.51
N LYS A 135 -0.32 -6.19 1.76
CA LYS A 135 0.15 -6.23 0.36
C LYS A 135 -0.64 -5.30 -0.57
N THR A 136 -1.91 -5.03 -0.25
CA THR A 136 -2.71 -4.03 -0.99
C THR A 136 -2.22 -2.61 -0.69
N ALA A 137 -1.87 -2.32 0.58
CA ALA A 137 -1.26 -1.05 0.97
C ALA A 137 0.11 -0.83 0.32
N ASP A 138 0.98 -1.87 0.32
CA ASP A 138 2.25 -1.88 -0.39
C ASP A 138 2.06 -1.59 -1.89
N ARG A 139 1.12 -2.28 -2.53
CA ARG A 139 0.79 -2.04 -3.94
C ARG A 139 0.34 -0.60 -4.20
N LEU A 140 -0.51 -0.05 -3.35
CA LEU A 140 -0.99 1.32 -3.48
C LEU A 140 0.17 2.33 -3.39
N HIS A 141 1.05 2.17 -2.39
CA HIS A 141 2.22 3.05 -2.28
C HIS A 141 3.15 2.93 -3.49
N ASN A 142 3.39 1.72 -3.98
CA ASN A 142 4.19 1.48 -5.18
C ASN A 142 3.55 2.11 -6.45
N MET A 143 2.22 2.11 -6.57
CA MET A 143 1.50 2.79 -7.65
C MET A 143 1.59 4.32 -7.53
N ARG A 144 1.58 4.88 -6.33
CA ARG A 144 1.77 6.33 -6.09
C ARG A 144 3.17 6.80 -6.52
N THR A 145 4.17 5.92 -6.46
CA THR A 145 5.58 6.22 -6.78
C THR A 145 6.06 5.55 -8.09
N ILE A 146 5.14 5.18 -8.98
CA ILE A 146 5.41 4.36 -10.17
C ILE A 146 6.24 5.09 -11.23
N ASP A 147 6.23 6.42 -11.23
CA ASP A 147 6.83 7.25 -12.29
C ASP A 147 8.35 7.08 -12.40
N PHE A 148 9.02 6.60 -11.36
CA PHE A 148 10.46 6.31 -11.34
C PHE A 148 10.84 4.94 -11.93
N LEU A 149 9.86 4.16 -12.39
CA LEU A 149 10.08 2.85 -12.99
C LEU A 149 10.17 2.95 -14.53
N THR A 150 10.76 1.94 -15.16
CA THR A 150 10.73 1.80 -16.64
C THR A 150 9.30 1.57 -17.11
N LYS A 151 8.96 2.00 -18.32
CA LYS A 151 7.60 1.87 -18.88
C LYS A 151 7.08 0.44 -18.82
N ALA A 152 7.89 -0.56 -19.18
CA ALA A 152 7.51 -1.96 -19.11
C ALA A 152 7.13 -2.40 -17.69
N LYS A 153 7.85 -1.94 -16.65
CA LYS A 153 7.51 -2.22 -15.25
C LYS A 153 6.27 -1.46 -14.79
N GLN A 154 6.09 -0.22 -15.27
CA GLN A 154 4.87 0.54 -15.00
C GLN A 154 3.64 -0.19 -15.56
N ASP A 155 3.68 -0.64 -16.82
CA ASP A 155 2.56 -1.34 -17.47
C ASP A 155 2.23 -2.66 -16.77
N GLN A 156 3.26 -3.44 -16.41
CA GLN A 156 3.07 -4.67 -15.64
C GLN A 156 2.41 -4.39 -14.28
N MET A 157 2.95 -3.44 -13.51
CA MET A 157 2.44 -3.11 -12.17
C MET A 157 1.03 -2.54 -12.22
N ALA A 158 0.73 -1.68 -13.21
CA ALA A 158 -0.59 -1.12 -13.43
C ALA A 158 -1.61 -2.20 -13.81
N SER A 159 -1.24 -3.15 -14.69
CA SER A 159 -2.10 -4.28 -15.05
C SER A 159 -2.39 -5.18 -13.86
N GLU A 160 -1.37 -5.56 -13.07
CA GLU A 160 -1.58 -6.33 -11.84
C GLU A 160 -2.47 -5.59 -10.84
N SER A 161 -2.29 -4.27 -10.71
CA SER A 161 -3.10 -3.44 -9.80
C SER A 161 -4.56 -3.41 -10.23
N LEU A 162 -4.83 -3.24 -11.53
CA LEU A 162 -6.17 -3.18 -12.08
C LEU A 162 -6.92 -4.53 -12.00
N TYR A 163 -6.23 -5.62 -12.34
CA TYR A 163 -6.89 -6.92 -12.51
C TYR A 163 -6.83 -7.83 -11.27
N ILE A 164 -5.97 -7.53 -10.30
CA ILE A 164 -5.82 -8.34 -9.09
C ILE A 164 -6.15 -7.53 -7.84
N TYR A 165 -5.40 -6.44 -7.58
CA TYR A 165 -5.49 -5.72 -6.31
C TYR A 165 -6.75 -4.87 -6.16
N ALA A 166 -7.21 -4.20 -7.21
CA ALA A 166 -8.45 -3.41 -7.16
C ALA A 166 -9.68 -4.29 -6.92
N PRO A 167 -9.89 -5.45 -7.61
CA PRO A 167 -10.97 -6.38 -7.28
C PRO A 167 -10.89 -6.95 -5.86
N LEU A 168 -9.68 -7.16 -5.32
CA LEU A 168 -9.53 -7.59 -3.93
C LEU A 168 -9.91 -6.51 -2.94
N ALA A 169 -9.40 -5.29 -3.13
CA ALA A 169 -9.77 -4.13 -2.33
C ALA A 169 -11.31 -3.95 -2.32
N HIS A 170 -11.95 -4.13 -3.46
CA HIS A 170 -13.43 -4.11 -3.56
C HIS A 170 -14.09 -5.18 -2.69
N ARG A 171 -13.61 -6.44 -2.75
CA ARG A 171 -14.18 -7.55 -1.98
C ARG A 171 -14.11 -7.38 -0.46
N VAL A 172 -13.05 -6.72 0.01
CA VAL A 172 -12.86 -6.44 1.45
C VAL A 172 -13.41 -5.08 1.87
N GLY A 173 -14.12 -4.36 0.96
CA GLY A 173 -14.77 -3.08 1.28
C GLY A 173 -13.86 -1.86 1.27
N LEU A 174 -12.62 -1.97 0.78
CA LEU A 174 -11.65 -0.87 0.70
C LEU A 174 -11.89 -0.04 -0.57
N TYR A 175 -13.06 0.59 -0.68
CA TYR A 175 -13.49 1.30 -1.89
C TYR A 175 -12.58 2.46 -2.28
N ASN A 176 -12.04 3.22 -1.32
CA ASN A 176 -11.13 4.32 -1.59
C ASN A 176 -9.83 3.83 -2.22
N ILE A 177 -9.24 2.77 -1.67
CA ILE A 177 -8.01 2.14 -2.20
C ILE A 177 -8.28 1.53 -3.58
N LYS A 178 -9.42 0.85 -3.75
CA LYS A 178 -9.85 0.30 -5.04
C LYS A 178 -9.93 1.40 -6.11
N ASN A 179 -10.62 2.49 -5.83
CA ASN A 179 -10.80 3.60 -6.77
C ASN A 179 -9.46 4.24 -7.13
N GLU A 180 -8.58 4.45 -6.16
CA GLU A 180 -7.25 5.02 -6.39
C GLU A 180 -6.37 4.08 -7.23
N LEU A 181 -6.38 2.77 -6.95
CA LEU A 181 -5.65 1.78 -7.75
C LEU A 181 -6.14 1.75 -9.21
N GLU A 182 -7.46 1.81 -9.44
CA GLU A 182 -8.04 1.88 -10.78
C GLU A 182 -7.67 3.16 -11.52
N ASP A 183 -7.73 4.31 -10.84
CA ASP A 183 -7.39 5.61 -11.43
C ASP A 183 -5.90 5.69 -11.81
N LEU A 184 -5.01 5.30 -10.90
CA LEU A 184 -3.58 5.23 -11.16
C LEU A 184 -3.24 4.24 -12.30
N SER A 185 -3.94 3.10 -12.35
CA SER A 185 -3.76 2.12 -13.43
C SER A 185 -4.22 2.65 -14.77
N LEU A 186 -5.38 3.31 -14.83
CA LEU A 186 -5.90 3.95 -16.05
C LEU A 186 -4.94 5.03 -16.57
N ARG A 187 -4.36 5.82 -15.65
CA ARG A 187 -3.36 6.84 -16.00
C ARG A 187 -2.17 6.25 -16.75
N ILE A 188 -1.71 5.07 -16.37
CA ILE A 188 -0.54 4.40 -16.94
C ILE A 188 -0.90 3.65 -18.23
N LEU A 189 -1.96 2.82 -18.18
CA LEU A 189 -2.32 1.91 -19.28
C LEU A 189 -3.01 2.62 -20.43
N GLU A 190 -3.82 3.65 -20.14
CA GLU A 190 -4.66 4.36 -21.11
C GLU A 190 -4.48 5.88 -20.99
N THR A 191 -3.23 6.35 -20.93
CA THR A 191 -2.87 7.76 -20.67
C THR A 191 -3.67 8.76 -21.52
N ARG A 192 -3.92 8.45 -22.80
CA ARG A 192 -4.69 9.35 -23.69
C ARG A 192 -6.15 9.46 -23.25
N LYS A 193 -6.78 8.35 -22.92
CA LYS A 193 -8.17 8.34 -22.45
C LYS A 193 -8.30 9.02 -21.09
N TYR A 194 -7.37 8.73 -20.18
CA TYR A 194 -7.28 9.37 -18.88
C TYR A 194 -7.25 10.89 -18.99
N ASN A 195 -6.34 11.43 -19.80
CA ASN A 195 -6.20 12.88 -19.99
C ASN A 195 -7.45 13.51 -20.62
N LEU A 196 -8.14 12.84 -21.55
CA LEU A 196 -9.37 13.32 -22.13
C LEU A 196 -10.49 13.40 -21.08
N ILE A 197 -10.62 12.39 -20.23
CA ILE A 197 -11.62 12.35 -19.15
C ILE A 197 -11.31 13.43 -18.12
N LYS A 198 -10.05 13.50 -17.65
CA LYS A 198 -9.60 14.49 -16.67
C LYS A 198 -9.89 15.91 -17.13
N ASN A 199 -9.50 16.25 -18.37
CA ASN A 199 -9.76 17.59 -18.93
C ASN A 199 -11.26 17.94 -19.02
N LYS A 200 -12.14 16.96 -19.23
CA LYS A 200 -13.59 17.19 -19.19
C LYS A 200 -14.09 17.45 -17.78
N ILE A 201 -13.64 16.63 -16.82
CA ILE A 201 -13.99 16.77 -15.40
C ILE A 201 -13.53 18.14 -14.88
N ASP A 202 -12.26 18.52 -15.12
CA ASP A 202 -11.71 19.79 -14.68
C ASP A 202 -12.51 21.01 -15.24
N LYS A 203 -12.95 20.94 -16.49
CA LYS A 203 -13.81 21.96 -17.10
C LYS A 203 -15.19 22.06 -16.42
N GLU A 204 -15.78 20.90 -16.10
CA GLU A 204 -17.09 20.88 -15.43
C GLU A 204 -17.00 21.35 -13.97
N PHE A 205 -15.91 21.06 -13.26
CA PHE A 205 -15.68 21.61 -11.90
C PHE A 205 -15.63 23.14 -11.90
N VAL A 206 -14.90 23.74 -12.84
CA VAL A 206 -14.84 25.21 -12.97
C VAL A 206 -16.22 25.81 -13.24
N ASN A 207 -17.07 25.13 -14.03
CA ASN A 207 -18.44 25.58 -14.26
C ASN A 207 -19.30 25.45 -12.98
N GLN A 208 -19.18 24.33 -12.25
CA GLN A 208 -19.93 24.11 -11.01
C GLN A 208 -19.56 25.10 -9.92
N GLU A 209 -18.28 25.45 -9.74
CA GLU A 209 -17.87 26.49 -8.78
C GLU A 209 -18.56 27.84 -9.05
N LYS A 210 -18.68 28.24 -10.32
CA LYS A 210 -19.40 29.46 -10.68
C LYS A 210 -20.87 29.42 -10.27
N TYR A 211 -21.55 28.26 -10.45
CA TYR A 211 -22.94 28.10 -10.02
C TYR A 211 -23.07 28.10 -8.49
N VAL A 212 -22.15 27.44 -7.79
CA VAL A 212 -22.14 27.44 -6.31
C VAL A 212 -21.91 28.84 -5.74
N GLU A 213 -21.00 29.62 -6.31
CA GLU A 213 -20.77 31.01 -5.88
C GLU A 213 -21.96 31.92 -6.20
N ALA A 214 -22.56 31.77 -7.37
CA ALA A 214 -23.79 32.50 -7.72
C ALA A 214 -24.92 32.16 -6.75
N PHE A 215 -25.09 30.88 -6.38
CA PHE A 215 -26.09 30.44 -5.42
C PHE A 215 -25.81 30.98 -3.99
N LYS A 216 -24.57 30.92 -3.54
CA LYS A 216 -24.17 31.48 -2.24
C LYS A 216 -24.43 32.98 -2.16
N SER A 217 -24.19 33.73 -3.24
CA SER A 217 -24.47 35.19 -3.28
C SER A 217 -25.96 35.50 -3.19
N LEU A 218 -26.85 34.61 -3.69
CA LEU A 218 -28.30 34.76 -3.55
C LEU A 218 -28.84 34.49 -2.14
N ILE A 219 -28.14 33.64 -1.36
CA ILE A 219 -28.55 33.31 0.02
C ILE A 219 -28.03 34.32 1.03
N ASN A 220 -26.90 34.95 0.74
CA ASN A 220 -26.27 35.92 1.65
C ASN A 220 -26.75 37.39 1.47
N ASN A 221 -27.68 37.60 0.53
CA ASN A 221 -28.44 38.84 0.35
C ASN A 221 -29.88 38.68 0.88
#